data_9b6a4a923af54d8e9f0ee35749d5043d
#
_entry.id   9b6a4a923af54d8e9f0ee35749d5043d
#
_cell.length_a   1.000
_cell.length_b   1.000
_cell.length_c   1.000
_cell.angle_alpha   90.00
_cell.angle_beta   90.00
_cell.angle_gamma   90.00
#
_symmetry.space_group_name_H-M   'P 1'
#
loop_
_entity.id
_entity.type
_entity.pdbx_description
1 polymer ?
#
loop_
_entity_poly.entity_id
_entity_poly.type
_entity_poly.pdbx_seq_one_letter_code
_entity_poly.pdbx_strand_id
1 'polypeptide(L)'
;AVLQAVPEGSGRVEVTSYQTLNDAALNGYRGISIFTSSANVRFNRFSRSLGLASWPASNRYLYYESSPFTNLMCGLEYLIDRDGQQRDTSYTTVAAQSGNVLLLRSRAYLGLGFVADPALGSFVAEQNVYNPIKEQEEMFRMATGLDDALYTHLKYDTLEAPEACDLRASGTSGTQYSYSTQDADGQSELSISYVVPQDGLLVATTKSSGNYDLTVYRNGERLFTRNIKVRCLFSLGCFKAGDTVTLTYPVAEGKEGTISLDVAEQNDAVFDAGLSRLSRSVWNVTEDTDTSLSGTVDAAEDGLFYTSIPYENGWRAYVDGVEVPLAQTASASSESVRLTDAVIAFPLTAGQHTVELRYTAPGLKTGAIISGVSLGLFVLLALLLRRRPLFGGEAD
;
A
#
# COMPACT_ATOMS: atom_id res chain seq x y z
N ALA A 1 16.81 -8.73 -15.48
CA ALA A 1 17.57 -9.85 -14.90
C ALA A 1 16.89 -10.39 -13.64
N VAL A 2 16.74 -9.60 -12.54
CA VAL A 2 16.15 -10.13 -11.29
C VAL A 2 14.69 -10.58 -11.43
N LEU A 3 13.90 -9.96 -12.29
CA LEU A 3 12.52 -10.40 -12.56
C LEU A 3 12.44 -11.81 -13.18
N GLN A 4 13.48 -12.25 -13.88
CA GLN A 4 13.55 -13.60 -14.43
C GLN A 4 13.75 -14.69 -13.36
N ALA A 5 14.15 -14.27 -12.15
CA ALA A 5 14.28 -15.16 -11.00
C ALA A 5 12.97 -15.28 -10.18
N VAL A 6 11.95 -14.49 -10.50
CA VAL A 6 10.61 -14.62 -9.90
C VAL A 6 9.94 -15.85 -10.50
N PRO A 7 9.57 -16.86 -9.70
CA PRO A 7 8.91 -18.06 -10.22
C PRO A 7 7.56 -17.72 -10.86
N GLU A 8 7.17 -18.51 -11.87
CA GLU A 8 5.84 -18.41 -12.46
C GLU A 8 4.77 -18.74 -11.40
N GLY A 9 3.67 -18.00 -11.41
CA GLY A 9 2.61 -18.17 -10.39
C GLY A 9 2.90 -17.55 -9.02
N SER A 10 4.04 -16.83 -8.87
CA SER A 10 4.34 -16.11 -7.66
C SER A 10 3.31 -15.02 -7.35
N GLY A 11 3.28 -14.59 -6.07
CA GLY A 11 2.53 -13.43 -5.61
C GLY A 11 3.02 -12.12 -6.24
N ARG A 12 2.53 -11.01 -5.69
CA ARG A 12 2.88 -9.69 -6.21
C ARG A 12 4.34 -9.33 -5.97
N VAL A 13 4.88 -8.59 -6.92
CA VAL A 13 6.22 -8.00 -6.89
C VAL A 13 6.10 -6.49 -6.80
N GLU A 14 6.95 -5.82 -6.03
CA GLU A 14 6.97 -4.36 -6.00
C GLU A 14 8.40 -3.83 -5.89
N VAL A 15 8.61 -2.58 -6.25
CA VAL A 15 9.90 -1.91 -6.10
C VAL A 15 9.93 -1.15 -4.78
N THR A 16 11.06 -1.19 -4.06
CA THR A 16 11.23 -0.43 -2.81
C THR A 16 11.30 1.08 -3.06
N SER A 17 11.77 1.46 -4.26
CA SER A 17 11.87 2.86 -4.71
C SER A 17 11.47 2.94 -6.18
N TYR A 18 10.33 3.57 -6.48
CA TYR A 18 9.82 3.69 -7.84
C TYR A 18 10.67 4.63 -8.70
N GLN A 19 10.84 4.31 -9.98
CA GLN A 19 11.42 5.20 -10.99
C GLN A 19 10.34 5.86 -11.84
N THR A 20 9.28 5.10 -12.10
CA THR A 20 8.09 5.60 -12.78
C THR A 20 6.86 5.29 -11.94
N LEU A 21 5.75 5.98 -12.21
CA LEU A 21 4.51 5.77 -11.46
C LEU A 21 3.80 4.45 -11.81
N ASN A 22 4.26 3.77 -12.87
CA ASN A 22 3.69 2.51 -13.37
C ASN A 22 4.80 1.50 -13.68
N ASP A 23 5.80 1.37 -12.81
CA ASP A 23 6.92 0.43 -12.96
C ASP A 23 6.45 -1.01 -13.23
N ALA A 24 5.39 -1.46 -12.55
CA ALA A 24 4.83 -2.78 -12.73
C ALA A 24 4.34 -3.02 -14.17
N ALA A 25 3.53 -2.10 -14.70
CA ALA A 25 3.00 -2.20 -16.06
C ALA A 25 4.09 -2.12 -17.14
N LEU A 26 5.11 -1.26 -16.92
CA LEU A 26 6.23 -1.10 -17.85
C LEU A 26 7.15 -2.32 -17.89
N ASN A 27 7.30 -3.02 -16.79
CA ASN A 27 8.22 -4.16 -16.66
C ASN A 27 7.51 -5.53 -16.68
N GLY A 28 6.18 -5.55 -16.81
CA GLY A 28 5.40 -6.78 -16.99
C GLY A 28 5.31 -7.67 -15.75
N TYR A 29 5.28 -7.09 -14.53
CA TYR A 29 5.06 -7.84 -13.30
C TYR A 29 3.76 -7.39 -12.60
N ARG A 30 3.24 -8.22 -11.73
CA ARG A 30 2.05 -7.93 -10.93
C ARG A 30 2.44 -7.11 -9.71
N GLY A 31 2.26 -5.79 -9.76
CA GLY A 31 2.49 -4.86 -8.65
C GLY A 31 1.20 -4.37 -8.03
N ILE A 32 1.36 -3.51 -7.01
CA ILE A 32 0.24 -2.77 -6.41
C ILE A 32 0.25 -1.30 -6.82
N SER A 33 1.42 -0.76 -7.14
CA SER A 33 1.59 0.65 -7.49
C SER A 33 0.92 0.97 -8.81
N ILE A 34 0.13 2.06 -8.84
CA ILE A 34 -0.58 2.49 -10.04
C ILE A 34 -0.74 4.01 -10.08
N PHE A 35 -0.63 4.57 -11.28
CA PHE A 35 -1.10 5.90 -11.64
C PHE A 35 -2.05 5.81 -12.83
N THR A 36 -3.29 6.20 -12.63
CA THR A 36 -4.31 6.26 -13.68
C THR A 36 -5.41 7.23 -13.30
N SER A 37 -6.03 7.88 -14.29
CA SER A 37 -7.18 8.76 -14.06
C SER A 37 -8.43 8.01 -13.57
N SER A 38 -8.47 6.69 -13.71
CA SER A 38 -9.54 5.80 -13.25
C SER A 38 -9.17 4.99 -12.01
N ALA A 39 -8.16 5.43 -11.24
CA ALA A 39 -7.78 4.74 -10.01
C ALA A 39 -8.96 4.63 -9.03
N ASN A 40 -9.04 3.50 -8.34
CA ASN A 40 -10.05 3.26 -7.33
C ASN A 40 -9.88 4.23 -6.14
N VAL A 41 -10.79 5.19 -6.00
CA VAL A 41 -10.72 6.25 -4.98
C VAL A 41 -10.81 5.69 -3.57
N ARG A 42 -11.63 4.65 -3.34
CA ARG A 42 -11.82 4.04 -2.01
C ARG A 42 -10.55 3.30 -1.60
N PHE A 43 -10.01 2.48 -2.50
CA PHE A 43 -8.73 1.81 -2.25
C PHE A 43 -7.58 2.80 -2.09
N ASN A 44 -7.54 3.88 -2.87
CA ASN A 44 -6.54 4.93 -2.72
C ASN A 44 -6.56 5.57 -1.32
N ARG A 45 -7.74 5.90 -0.82
CA ARG A 45 -7.92 6.46 0.53
C ARG A 45 -7.55 5.45 1.62
N PHE A 46 -8.02 4.23 1.47
CA PHE A 46 -7.70 3.13 2.39
C PHE A 46 -6.19 2.87 2.46
N SER A 47 -5.54 2.73 1.32
CA SER A 47 -4.08 2.51 1.27
C SER A 47 -3.28 3.67 1.84
N ARG A 48 -3.78 4.93 1.66
CA ARG A 48 -3.19 6.10 2.29
C ARG A 48 -3.24 6.03 3.82
N SER A 49 -4.35 5.62 4.39
CA SER A 49 -4.46 5.47 5.85
C SER A 49 -3.49 4.42 6.39
N LEU A 50 -3.26 3.35 5.64
CA LEU A 50 -2.28 2.32 5.98
C LEU A 50 -0.83 2.71 5.66
N GLY A 51 -0.60 3.91 5.18
CA GLY A 51 0.75 4.45 5.00
C GLY A 51 1.37 4.27 3.63
N LEU A 52 0.64 3.82 2.60
CA LEU A 52 1.16 3.88 1.23
C LEU A 52 1.24 5.34 0.75
N ALA A 53 2.17 5.59 -0.17
CA ALA A 53 2.33 6.91 -0.79
C ALA A 53 1.17 7.18 -1.76
N SER A 54 0.06 7.66 -1.22
CA SER A 54 -1.18 7.92 -1.95
C SER A 54 -1.50 9.41 -1.95
N TRP A 55 -2.08 9.89 -3.06
CA TRP A 55 -2.42 11.29 -3.23
C TRP A 55 -3.90 11.56 -2.93
N PRO A 56 -4.22 12.65 -2.22
CA PRO A 56 -5.61 13.02 -1.94
C PRO A 56 -6.46 13.22 -3.20
N ALA A 57 -5.83 13.60 -4.33
CA ALA A 57 -6.49 13.67 -5.64
C ALA A 57 -6.92 12.30 -6.18
N SER A 58 -6.53 11.22 -5.51
CA SER A 58 -7.04 9.87 -5.72
C SER A 58 -6.78 9.28 -7.10
N ASN A 59 -5.67 9.67 -7.76
CA ASN A 59 -5.31 9.14 -9.07
C ASN A 59 -4.10 8.21 -9.03
N ARG A 60 -3.53 7.94 -7.83
CA ARG A 60 -2.37 7.07 -7.65
C ARG A 60 -2.16 6.68 -6.20
N TYR A 61 -1.68 5.47 -6.04
CA TYR A 61 -1.08 4.95 -4.81
C TYR A 61 0.16 4.16 -5.19
N LEU A 62 1.22 4.34 -4.41
CA LEU A 62 2.53 3.77 -4.70
C LEU A 62 3.05 3.08 -3.44
N TYR A 63 3.62 1.91 -3.64
CA TYR A 63 4.46 1.29 -2.62
C TYR A 63 5.80 2.03 -2.57
N TYR A 64 6.31 2.25 -1.38
CA TYR A 64 7.56 2.94 -1.18
C TYR A 64 8.24 2.43 0.09
N GLU A 65 8.72 1.17 0.04
CA GLU A 65 9.37 0.44 1.14
C GLU A 65 8.64 0.63 2.48
N SER A 66 7.50 -0.01 2.61
CA SER A 66 6.64 0.09 3.79
C SER A 66 6.98 -0.98 4.85
N SER A 67 6.07 -1.26 5.77
CA SER A 67 6.25 -2.25 6.83
C SER A 67 5.97 -3.69 6.35
N PRO A 68 6.43 -4.73 7.08
CA PRO A 68 6.03 -6.12 6.85
C PRO A 68 4.51 -6.32 6.91
N PHE A 69 3.80 -5.58 7.75
CA PHE A 69 2.34 -5.60 7.79
C PHE A 69 1.72 -5.12 6.47
N THR A 70 2.26 -4.06 5.87
CA THR A 70 1.82 -3.61 4.54
C THR A 70 2.09 -4.68 3.48
N ASN A 71 3.24 -5.37 3.53
CA ASN A 71 3.56 -6.45 2.60
C ASN A 71 2.55 -7.58 2.71
N LEU A 72 2.22 -7.99 3.94
CA LEU A 72 1.20 -8.99 4.25
C LEU A 72 -0.16 -8.61 3.67
N MET A 73 -0.68 -7.43 4.02
CA MET A 73 -2.02 -6.99 3.63
C MET A 73 -2.15 -6.69 2.13
N CYS A 74 -1.05 -6.39 1.46
CA CYS A 74 -1.01 -6.18 0.02
C CYS A 74 -0.69 -7.45 -0.79
N GLY A 75 -0.39 -8.58 -0.16
CA GLY A 75 -0.01 -9.83 -0.81
C GLY A 75 1.29 -9.70 -1.60
N LEU A 76 2.29 -8.99 -1.03
CA LEU A 76 3.61 -8.80 -1.65
C LEU A 76 4.54 -9.97 -1.27
N GLU A 77 4.92 -10.76 -2.26
CA GLU A 77 5.87 -11.86 -2.08
C GLU A 77 7.31 -11.41 -2.36
N TYR A 78 7.50 -10.56 -3.37
CA TYR A 78 8.84 -10.11 -3.75
C TYR A 78 8.95 -8.59 -3.76
N LEU A 79 10.13 -8.10 -3.35
CA LEU A 79 10.52 -6.71 -3.42
C LEU A 79 11.79 -6.58 -4.26
N ILE A 80 11.82 -5.58 -5.14
CA ILE A 80 13.01 -5.25 -5.93
C ILE A 80 13.65 -4.04 -5.29
N ASP A 81 14.81 -4.23 -4.68
CA ASP A 81 15.64 -3.15 -4.17
C ASP A 81 16.72 -2.81 -5.21
N ARG A 82 16.81 -1.53 -5.57
CA ARG A 82 17.75 -1.03 -6.59
C ARG A 82 19.04 -0.46 -5.99
N ASP A 83 19.05 -0.24 -4.68
CA ASP A 83 20.19 0.36 -3.98
C ASP A 83 21.16 -0.68 -3.44
N GLY A 84 20.83 -1.96 -3.56
CA GLY A 84 21.62 -3.08 -3.07
C GLY A 84 21.61 -3.23 -1.56
N GLN A 85 20.58 -2.70 -0.89
CA GLN A 85 20.47 -2.67 0.57
C GLN A 85 19.24 -3.45 1.05
N GLN A 86 19.50 -4.61 1.64
CA GLN A 86 18.46 -5.31 2.40
C GLN A 86 18.32 -4.63 3.77
N ARG A 87 17.43 -3.63 3.91
CA ARG A 87 17.22 -2.91 5.17
C ARG A 87 16.41 -3.73 6.18
N ASP A 88 15.36 -4.38 5.72
CA ASP A 88 14.58 -5.32 6.54
C ASP A 88 15.19 -6.71 6.44
N THR A 89 16.03 -7.08 7.42
CA THR A 89 16.65 -8.40 7.54
C THR A 89 15.81 -9.37 8.38
N SER A 90 14.77 -8.89 9.07
CA SER A 90 13.86 -9.72 9.86
C SER A 90 12.84 -10.43 8.98
N TYR A 91 12.26 -9.72 8.01
CA TYR A 91 11.14 -10.23 7.20
C TYR A 91 11.44 -10.38 5.71
N THR A 92 12.67 -10.11 5.27
CA THR A 92 13.08 -10.37 3.89
C THR A 92 14.33 -11.24 3.80
N THR A 93 14.45 -11.97 2.70
CA THR A 93 15.66 -12.73 2.34
C THR A 93 16.03 -12.44 0.90
N VAL A 94 17.34 -12.39 0.60
CA VAL A 94 17.82 -12.20 -0.78
C VAL A 94 17.54 -13.47 -1.58
N ALA A 95 16.64 -13.37 -2.55
CA ALA A 95 16.28 -14.47 -3.46
C ALA A 95 17.19 -14.48 -4.71
N ALA A 96 17.55 -13.30 -5.22
CA ALA A 96 18.47 -13.14 -6.35
C ALA A 96 19.13 -11.76 -6.33
N GLN A 97 20.24 -11.64 -7.03
CA GLN A 97 20.98 -10.39 -7.19
C GLN A 97 21.51 -10.23 -8.63
N SER A 98 21.48 -9.01 -9.13
CA SER A 98 22.09 -8.64 -10.41
C SER A 98 22.69 -7.23 -10.31
N GLY A 99 24.01 -7.13 -10.25
CA GLY A 99 24.70 -5.88 -9.91
C GLY A 99 24.29 -5.41 -8.52
N ASN A 100 23.84 -4.16 -8.42
CA ASN A 100 23.31 -3.58 -7.18
C ASN A 100 21.83 -3.87 -6.96
N VAL A 101 21.14 -4.55 -7.88
CA VAL A 101 19.71 -4.82 -7.74
C VAL A 101 19.51 -6.13 -7.00
N LEU A 102 18.76 -6.10 -5.90
CA LEU A 102 18.36 -7.26 -5.14
C LEU A 102 16.90 -7.62 -5.44
N LEU A 103 16.63 -8.92 -5.54
CA LEU A 103 15.28 -9.48 -5.40
C LEU A 103 15.17 -10.02 -3.98
N LEU A 104 14.30 -9.40 -3.19
CA LEU A 104 14.04 -9.79 -1.81
C LEU A 104 12.73 -10.58 -1.75
N ARG A 105 12.71 -11.71 -1.06
CA ARG A 105 11.48 -12.44 -0.77
C ARG A 105 10.99 -12.10 0.61
N SER A 106 9.71 -11.70 0.70
CA SER A 106 9.04 -11.41 1.97
C SER A 106 8.63 -12.70 2.69
N ARG A 107 8.92 -12.78 4.00
CA ARG A 107 8.37 -13.82 4.88
C ARG A 107 6.96 -13.48 5.34
N ALA A 108 6.57 -12.20 5.29
CA ALA A 108 5.24 -11.70 5.59
C ALA A 108 4.34 -11.79 4.35
N TYR A 109 4.16 -12.99 3.80
CA TYR A 109 3.36 -13.25 2.62
C TYR A 109 2.43 -14.44 2.85
N LEU A 110 1.14 -14.25 2.65
CA LEU A 110 0.08 -15.26 2.77
C LEU A 110 -0.82 -15.32 1.51
N GLY A 111 -0.23 -15.16 0.34
CA GLY A 111 -0.99 -15.17 -0.92
C GLY A 111 -1.83 -13.91 -1.14
N LEU A 112 -2.89 -14.05 -1.93
CA LEU A 112 -3.80 -12.95 -2.25
C LEU A 112 -4.93 -12.78 -1.23
N GLY A 113 -5.14 -13.77 -0.36
CA GLY A 113 -6.19 -13.74 0.64
C GLY A 113 -6.04 -14.81 1.73
N PHE A 114 -6.73 -14.61 2.81
CA PHE A 114 -6.75 -15.49 3.99
C PHE A 114 -8.03 -15.23 4.81
N VAL A 115 -8.32 -16.08 5.79
CA VAL A 115 -9.40 -15.84 6.75
C VAL A 115 -8.81 -15.17 7.98
N ALA A 116 -9.36 -14.01 8.32
CA ALA A 116 -9.01 -13.20 9.48
C ALA A 116 -10.11 -13.26 10.54
N ASP A 117 -9.84 -12.73 11.73
CA ASP A 117 -10.86 -12.60 12.78
C ASP A 117 -12.06 -11.78 12.26
N PRO A 118 -13.30 -12.15 12.60
CA PRO A 118 -14.52 -11.47 12.13
C PRO A 118 -14.54 -9.97 12.43
N ALA A 119 -13.87 -9.52 13.50
CA ALA A 119 -13.78 -8.11 13.89
C ALA A 119 -13.21 -7.23 12.77
N LEU A 120 -12.32 -7.77 11.94
CA LEU A 120 -11.73 -7.04 10.79
C LEU A 120 -12.80 -6.50 9.83
N GLY A 121 -13.97 -7.15 9.73
CA GLY A 121 -15.07 -6.71 8.88
C GLY A 121 -15.66 -5.33 9.27
N SER A 122 -15.44 -4.91 10.51
CA SER A 122 -15.85 -3.60 11.02
C SER A 122 -14.74 -2.53 10.98
N PHE A 123 -13.55 -2.85 10.46
CA PHE A 123 -12.46 -1.88 10.36
C PHE A 123 -12.82 -0.71 9.46
N VAL A 124 -12.56 0.50 9.98
CA VAL A 124 -12.79 1.76 9.30
C VAL A 124 -11.52 2.60 9.33
N ALA A 125 -10.94 2.84 8.17
CA ALA A 125 -9.75 3.67 8.03
C ALA A 125 -10.11 5.16 8.07
N GLU A 126 -9.58 5.89 9.05
CA GLU A 126 -9.82 7.32 9.24
C GLU A 126 -9.01 8.16 8.23
N GLN A 127 -9.65 9.25 7.72
CA GLN A 127 -9.03 10.13 6.73
C GLN A 127 -8.62 11.49 7.30
N ASN A 128 -9.26 11.93 8.40
CA ASN A 128 -9.07 13.26 8.97
C ASN A 128 -7.73 13.40 9.70
N VAL A 129 -7.29 12.32 10.34
CA VAL A 129 -6.01 12.28 11.05
C VAL A 129 -5.10 11.27 10.36
N TYR A 130 -3.97 11.73 9.85
CA TYR A 130 -3.00 10.85 9.25
C TYR A 130 -2.10 10.24 10.32
N ASN A 131 -2.36 9.00 10.71
CA ASN A 131 -1.54 8.22 11.61
C ASN A 131 -1.50 6.74 11.17
N PRO A 132 -0.67 6.42 10.16
CA PRO A 132 -0.64 5.08 9.60
C PRO A 132 -0.12 4.01 10.57
N ILE A 133 0.70 4.36 11.54
CA ILE A 133 1.18 3.42 12.57
C ILE A 133 -0.02 2.94 13.39
N LYS A 134 -0.85 3.86 13.88
CA LYS A 134 -2.08 3.53 14.61
C LYS A 134 -3.08 2.74 13.76
N GLU A 135 -3.26 3.12 12.50
CA GLU A 135 -4.19 2.42 11.60
C GLU A 135 -3.72 0.99 11.31
N GLN A 136 -2.42 0.77 11.13
CA GLN A 136 -1.87 -0.57 10.98
C GLN A 136 -2.02 -1.39 12.25
N GLU A 137 -1.75 -0.81 13.42
CA GLU A 137 -1.92 -1.46 14.71
C GLU A 137 -3.36 -1.91 14.94
N GLU A 138 -4.34 -1.03 14.71
CA GLU A 138 -5.76 -1.34 14.86
C GLU A 138 -6.21 -2.40 13.85
N MET A 139 -5.79 -2.29 12.59
CA MET A 139 -6.13 -3.29 11.58
C MET A 139 -5.51 -4.65 11.90
N PHE A 140 -4.25 -4.68 12.38
CA PHE A 140 -3.60 -5.92 12.80
C PHE A 140 -4.31 -6.57 13.98
N ARG A 141 -4.64 -5.79 15.02
CA ARG A 141 -5.39 -6.24 16.18
C ARG A 141 -6.74 -6.84 15.76
N MET A 142 -7.48 -6.17 14.90
CA MET A 142 -8.77 -6.65 14.40
C MET A 142 -8.63 -7.86 13.48
N ALA A 143 -7.55 -7.96 12.70
CA ALA A 143 -7.33 -9.12 11.82
C ALA A 143 -6.92 -10.38 12.58
N THR A 144 -6.19 -10.21 13.67
CA THR A 144 -5.60 -11.31 14.41
C THR A 144 -6.30 -11.63 15.73
N GLY A 145 -7.08 -10.70 16.28
CA GLY A 145 -7.66 -10.81 17.61
C GLY A 145 -6.61 -10.81 18.73
N LEU A 146 -5.40 -10.28 18.48
CA LEU A 146 -4.36 -10.09 19.47
C LEU A 146 -4.46 -8.68 20.05
N ASP A 147 -4.41 -8.55 21.37
CA ASP A 147 -4.50 -7.25 22.05
C ASP A 147 -3.13 -6.61 22.32
N ASP A 148 -2.04 -7.35 22.13
CA ASP A 148 -0.68 -6.81 22.30
C ASP A 148 -0.34 -5.80 21.20
N ALA A 149 0.37 -4.74 21.59
CA ALA A 149 0.75 -3.67 20.68
C ALA A 149 1.74 -4.15 19.60
N LEU A 150 1.38 -3.90 18.34
CA LEU A 150 2.24 -4.20 17.19
C LEU A 150 3.44 -3.26 17.13
N TYR A 151 3.28 -2.02 17.58
CA TYR A 151 4.31 -1.00 17.52
C TYR A 151 4.56 -0.36 18.88
N THR A 152 5.83 -0.06 19.18
CA THR A 152 6.25 0.75 20.31
C THR A 152 6.84 2.06 19.81
N HIS A 153 6.18 3.19 20.12
CA HIS A 153 6.66 4.50 19.70
C HIS A 153 7.93 4.88 20.45
N LEU A 154 8.94 5.34 19.73
CA LEU A 154 10.18 5.84 20.30
C LEU A 154 10.04 7.34 20.67
N LYS A 155 10.71 7.72 21.73
CA LYS A 155 10.91 9.13 22.09
C LYS A 155 12.29 9.56 21.62
N TYR A 156 12.38 10.78 21.09
CA TYR A 156 13.68 11.33 20.71
C TYR A 156 14.59 11.51 21.94
N ASP A 157 15.87 11.31 21.72
CA ASP A 157 16.92 11.52 22.72
C ASP A 157 17.59 12.88 22.54
N THR A 158 17.91 13.26 21.31
CA THR A 158 18.56 14.55 21.02
C THR A 158 17.90 15.29 19.87
N LEU A 159 17.91 16.62 19.98
CA LEU A 159 17.55 17.56 18.94
C LEU A 159 18.79 18.42 18.66
N GLU A 160 19.28 18.41 17.42
CA GLU A 160 20.46 19.16 17.01
C GLU A 160 20.11 20.11 15.87
N ALA A 161 20.59 21.33 16.00
CA ALA A 161 20.47 22.38 15.03
C ALA A 161 21.73 23.24 15.02
N PRO A 162 22.12 23.87 13.89
CA PRO A 162 23.17 24.88 13.86
C PRO A 162 22.88 26.08 14.78
N GLU A 163 23.89 26.83 15.15
CA GLU A 163 23.78 27.96 16.09
C GLU A 163 22.75 29.04 15.68
N ALA A 164 22.58 29.22 14.33
CA ALA A 164 21.59 30.14 13.77
C ALA A 164 20.16 29.57 13.68
N CYS A 165 19.95 28.35 14.16
CA CYS A 165 18.67 27.65 14.06
C CYS A 165 18.16 27.28 15.44
N ASP A 166 16.85 27.37 15.62
CA ASP A 166 16.13 26.88 16.79
C ASP A 166 15.27 25.67 16.38
N LEU A 167 15.42 24.55 17.09
CA LEU A 167 14.62 23.34 16.90
C LEU A 167 14.07 22.89 18.25
N ARG A 168 12.74 22.81 18.36
CA ARG A 168 12.05 22.47 19.62
C ARG A 168 10.95 21.45 19.38
N ALA A 169 10.82 20.51 20.32
CA ALA A 169 9.62 19.69 20.38
C ALA A 169 8.40 20.56 20.72
N SER A 170 7.32 20.38 19.98
CA SER A 170 6.05 21.06 20.19
C SER A 170 4.98 20.06 20.60
N GLY A 171 4.26 20.38 21.68
CA GLY A 171 3.25 19.48 22.24
C GLY A 171 3.82 18.38 23.14
N THR A 172 2.94 17.53 23.64
CA THR A 172 3.27 16.47 24.61
C THR A 172 3.53 15.11 23.98
N SER A 173 3.21 14.93 22.70
CA SER A 173 3.32 13.65 22.00
C SER A 173 4.76 13.26 21.62
N GLY A 174 5.70 14.23 21.59
CA GLY A 174 7.07 13.99 21.13
C GLY A 174 7.20 13.72 19.62
N THR A 175 6.14 13.96 18.85
CA THR A 175 6.09 13.68 17.40
C THR A 175 5.95 14.95 16.55
N GLN A 176 5.89 16.12 17.19
CA GLN A 176 5.80 17.41 16.52
C GLN A 176 6.95 18.29 16.92
N TYR A 177 7.56 18.96 15.96
CA TYR A 177 8.70 19.85 16.16
C TYR A 177 8.47 21.15 15.41
N SER A 178 8.88 22.27 15.99
CA SER A 178 8.94 23.56 15.33
C SER A 178 10.39 23.97 15.15
N TYR A 179 10.67 24.66 14.08
CA TYR A 179 11.99 25.23 13.82
C TYR A 179 11.90 26.65 13.28
N SER A 180 12.94 27.44 13.55
CA SER A 180 13.18 28.73 12.92
C SER A 180 14.67 28.88 12.59
N THR A 181 14.97 29.50 11.46
CA THR A 181 16.33 29.78 11.00
C THR A 181 16.49 31.28 10.83
N GLN A 182 17.59 31.86 11.34
CA GLN A 182 17.79 33.31 11.37
C GLN A 182 18.65 33.84 10.24
N ASP A 183 19.45 33.01 9.60
CA ASP A 183 20.43 33.43 8.62
C ASP A 183 19.91 33.30 7.18
N ALA A 184 20.37 34.17 6.28
CA ALA A 184 19.81 34.32 4.94
C ALA A 184 20.60 33.61 3.81
N ASP A 185 21.77 33.04 4.09
CA ASP A 185 22.68 32.53 3.07
C ASP A 185 23.09 31.06 3.30
N GLY A 186 22.25 30.10 2.89
CA GLY A 186 22.63 28.68 2.84
C GLY A 186 21.52 27.69 3.15
N GLN A 187 21.89 26.47 3.43
CA GLN A 187 21.02 25.40 3.93
C GLN A 187 21.52 24.94 5.30
N SER A 188 20.62 24.91 6.25
CA SER A 188 20.86 24.34 7.56
C SER A 188 20.30 22.92 7.62
N GLU A 189 20.93 22.07 8.44
CA GLU A 189 20.45 20.71 8.68
C GLU A 189 19.98 20.59 10.13
N LEU A 190 18.75 20.12 10.30
CA LEU A 190 18.14 19.82 11.58
C LEU A 190 18.13 18.32 11.80
N SER A 191 18.60 17.84 12.93
CA SER A 191 18.67 16.42 13.24
C SER A 191 17.85 16.05 14.47
N ILE A 192 17.13 14.92 14.35
CA ILE A 192 16.35 14.32 15.44
C ILE A 192 16.87 12.90 15.61
N SER A 193 17.37 12.57 16.79
CA SER A 193 18.00 11.28 17.05
C SER A 193 17.26 10.48 18.12
N TYR A 194 17.29 9.16 17.94
CA TYR A 194 16.68 8.16 18.79
C TYR A 194 17.72 7.09 19.13
N VAL A 195 17.82 6.69 20.37
CA VAL A 195 18.56 5.49 20.78
C VAL A 195 17.62 4.30 20.76
N VAL A 196 18.01 3.28 20.02
CA VAL A 196 17.20 2.06 19.83
C VAL A 196 17.23 1.23 21.11
N PRO A 197 16.08 0.91 21.73
CA PRO A 197 16.05 0.25 23.03
C PRO A 197 16.34 -1.26 22.94
N GLN A 198 16.00 -1.91 21.85
CA GLN A 198 16.20 -3.35 21.61
C GLN A 198 16.43 -3.64 20.13
N ASP A 199 16.89 -4.86 19.82
CA ASP A 199 17.04 -5.30 18.43
C ASP A 199 15.67 -5.35 17.74
N GLY A 200 15.49 -4.69 16.59
CA GLY A 200 14.20 -4.71 15.90
C GLY A 200 14.15 -3.87 14.62
N LEU A 201 13.03 -4.02 13.94
CA LEU A 201 12.68 -3.24 12.75
C LEU A 201 12.06 -1.90 13.16
N LEU A 202 12.62 -0.80 12.67
CA LEU A 202 12.05 0.53 12.86
C LEU A 202 11.27 0.96 11.63
N VAL A 203 10.12 1.59 11.87
CA VAL A 203 9.30 2.26 10.86
C VAL A 203 9.13 3.73 11.22
N ALA A 204 8.93 4.57 10.23
CA ALA A 204 8.68 5.99 10.44
C ALA A 204 7.60 6.54 9.52
N THR A 205 6.95 7.59 9.99
CA THR A 205 6.18 8.49 9.15
C THR A 205 6.57 9.91 9.43
N THR A 206 6.76 10.71 8.39
CA THR A 206 7.20 12.10 8.56
C THR A 206 6.58 13.04 7.54
N LYS A 207 6.58 14.32 7.90
CA LYS A 207 6.24 15.44 7.04
C LYS A 207 7.02 16.66 7.49
N SER A 208 7.62 17.39 6.56
CA SER A 208 8.22 18.71 6.81
C SER A 208 7.44 19.76 6.01
N SER A 209 7.30 20.97 6.59
CA SER A 209 6.72 22.13 5.90
C SER A 209 7.72 22.84 4.98
N GLY A 210 9.01 22.56 5.12
CA GLY A 210 10.09 23.17 4.34
C GLY A 210 10.58 22.31 3.20
N ASN A 211 11.71 21.65 3.37
CA ASN A 211 12.30 20.78 2.36
C ASN A 211 11.67 19.37 2.40
N TYR A 212 11.74 18.68 1.27
CA TYR A 212 11.17 17.34 1.11
C TYR A 212 12.23 16.23 1.11
N ASP A 213 13.49 16.53 1.40
CA ASP A 213 14.54 15.54 1.52
C ASP A 213 14.76 15.18 2.99
N LEU A 214 14.93 13.91 3.23
CA LEU A 214 15.24 13.33 4.53
C LEU A 214 16.43 12.42 4.37
N THR A 215 17.46 12.61 5.19
CA THR A 215 18.59 11.66 5.26
C THR A 215 18.54 10.90 6.58
N VAL A 216 18.73 9.60 6.50
CA VAL A 216 18.74 8.68 7.66
C VAL A 216 20.17 8.18 7.89
N TYR A 217 20.59 8.23 9.14
CA TYR A 217 21.91 7.78 9.60
C TYR A 217 21.76 6.70 10.67
N ARG A 218 22.71 5.76 10.71
CA ARG A 218 22.93 4.82 11.81
C ARG A 218 24.31 5.08 12.40
N ASN A 219 24.39 5.40 13.67
CA ASN A 219 25.65 5.65 14.37
C ASN A 219 26.57 6.67 13.65
N GLY A 220 25.97 7.68 13.01
CA GLY A 220 26.67 8.68 12.21
C GLY A 220 26.99 8.26 10.76
N GLU A 221 26.75 7.02 10.37
CA GLU A 221 26.92 6.55 9.00
C GLU A 221 25.60 6.69 8.21
N ARG A 222 25.68 7.31 7.00
CA ARG A 222 24.49 7.53 6.17
C ARG A 222 23.97 6.19 5.63
N LEU A 223 22.71 5.88 5.91
CA LEU A 223 22.01 4.73 5.35
C LEU A 223 21.40 5.07 3.99
N PHE A 224 20.53 6.08 3.91
CA PHE A 224 19.86 6.48 2.68
C PHE A 224 19.33 7.92 2.78
N THR A 225 18.96 8.46 1.62
CA THR A 225 18.20 9.71 1.50
C THR A 225 16.86 9.40 0.83
N ARG A 226 15.80 10.06 1.27
CA ARG A 226 14.43 9.84 0.82
C ARG A 226 13.69 11.15 0.61
N ASN A 227 12.93 11.23 -0.48
CA ASN A 227 12.00 12.32 -0.68
C ASN A 227 10.70 12.07 0.09
N ILE A 228 10.31 13.02 0.93
CA ILE A 228 9.13 12.97 1.82
C ILE A 228 8.00 13.91 1.39
N LYS A 229 8.00 14.34 0.13
CA LYS A 229 6.95 15.21 -0.42
C LYS A 229 5.56 14.59 -0.28
N VAL A 230 5.47 13.27 -0.45
CA VAL A 230 4.26 12.52 -0.18
C VAL A 230 4.43 11.77 1.13
N ARG A 231 3.57 12.10 2.08
CA ARG A 231 3.57 11.46 3.38
C ARG A 231 3.21 9.98 3.24
N CYS A 232 4.07 9.10 3.75
CA CYS A 232 3.87 7.66 3.80
C CYS A 232 4.50 7.10 5.06
N LEU A 233 4.20 5.85 5.39
CA LEU A 233 4.94 5.05 6.35
C LEU A 233 6.06 4.33 5.58
N PHE A 234 7.24 4.29 6.13
CA PHE A 234 8.39 3.63 5.52
C PHE A 234 9.28 2.94 6.55
N SER A 235 9.96 1.89 6.10
CA SER A 235 10.95 1.19 6.90
C SER A 235 12.24 2.02 7.01
N LEU A 236 12.77 2.12 8.21
CA LEU A 236 14.12 2.62 8.48
C LEU A 236 15.14 1.47 8.39
N GLY A 237 14.70 0.23 8.51
CA GLY A 237 15.51 -0.97 8.56
C GLY A 237 15.61 -1.59 9.94
N CYS A 238 16.36 -2.68 10.04
CA CYS A 238 16.63 -3.36 11.30
C CYS A 238 17.83 -2.72 12.01
N PHE A 239 17.69 -2.46 13.30
CA PHE A 239 18.70 -1.86 14.17
C PHE A 239 19.01 -2.79 15.35
N LYS A 240 20.13 -2.53 16.02
CA LYS A 240 20.54 -3.20 17.26
C LYS A 240 20.27 -2.29 18.47
N ALA A 241 20.04 -2.91 19.63
CA ALA A 241 19.97 -2.21 20.89
C ALA A 241 21.23 -1.34 21.10
N GLY A 242 21.01 -0.07 21.41
CA GLY A 242 22.09 0.93 21.56
C GLY A 242 22.51 1.61 20.27
N ASP A 243 22.04 1.21 19.10
CA ASP A 243 22.24 2.00 17.88
C ASP A 243 21.55 3.36 18.01
N THR A 244 22.17 4.38 17.41
CA THR A 244 21.54 5.69 17.25
C THR A 244 21.03 5.84 15.84
N VAL A 245 19.73 6.06 15.66
CA VAL A 245 19.13 6.44 14.39
C VAL A 245 18.89 7.94 14.37
N THR A 246 19.46 8.64 13.40
CA THR A 246 19.34 10.08 13.22
C THR A 246 18.64 10.39 11.90
N LEU A 247 17.59 11.22 11.99
CA LEU A 247 16.84 11.71 10.84
C LEU A 247 17.17 13.20 10.66
N THR A 248 17.76 13.53 9.51
CA THR A 248 18.25 14.88 9.23
C THR A 248 17.43 15.52 8.11
N TYR A 249 16.99 16.75 8.35
CA TYR A 249 16.16 17.56 7.48
C TYR A 249 16.92 18.80 7.03
N PRO A 250 17.21 18.96 5.73
CA PRO A 250 17.70 20.23 5.20
C PRO A 250 16.57 21.25 5.26
N VAL A 251 16.84 22.44 5.78
CA VAL A 251 15.90 23.54 5.88
C VAL A 251 16.48 24.78 5.23
N ALA A 252 15.64 25.53 4.52
CA ALA A 252 16.04 26.80 3.92
C ALA A 252 16.16 27.86 5.03
N GLU A 253 17.16 28.72 4.89
CA GLU A 253 17.42 29.83 5.81
C GLU A 253 16.35 30.90 5.76
N GLY A 254 16.22 31.65 6.87
CA GLY A 254 15.20 32.68 7.03
C GLY A 254 13.77 32.13 7.04
N LYS A 255 13.58 30.84 7.37
CA LYS A 255 12.27 30.17 7.35
C LYS A 255 11.90 29.66 8.74
N GLU A 256 10.61 29.70 8.98
CA GLU A 256 9.97 28.98 10.08
C GLU A 256 9.17 27.80 9.53
N GLY A 257 9.07 26.74 10.31
CA GLY A 257 8.32 25.59 9.89
C GLY A 257 8.09 24.55 10.97
N THR A 258 7.49 23.46 10.54
CA THR A 258 7.20 22.34 11.41
C THR A 258 7.65 21.02 10.79
N ILE A 259 8.08 20.09 11.64
CA ILE A 259 8.35 18.71 11.30
C ILE A 259 7.38 17.86 12.14
N SER A 260 6.65 16.97 11.48
CA SER A 260 5.94 15.88 12.13
C SER A 260 6.75 14.61 11.88
N LEU A 261 7.20 13.95 12.90
CA LEU A 261 7.98 12.71 12.82
C LEU A 261 7.52 11.76 13.91
N ASP A 262 7.14 10.57 13.50
CA ASP A 262 6.77 9.48 14.41
C ASP A 262 7.62 8.27 14.01
N VAL A 263 8.41 7.77 14.94
CA VAL A 263 9.27 6.59 14.80
C VAL A 263 8.78 5.54 15.77
N ALA A 264 8.58 4.34 15.25
CA ALA A 264 8.14 3.21 16.06
C ALA A 264 8.93 1.94 15.73
N GLU A 265 9.13 1.14 16.74
CA GLU A 265 9.70 -0.19 16.65
C GLU A 265 8.58 -1.21 16.50
N GLN A 266 8.71 -2.12 15.54
CA GLN A 266 7.80 -3.24 15.40
C GLN A 266 8.09 -4.30 16.46
N ASN A 267 7.05 -4.78 17.12
CA ASN A 267 7.15 -5.94 18.01
C ASN A 267 7.10 -7.23 17.18
N ASP A 268 8.27 -7.74 16.85
CA ASP A 268 8.41 -8.92 16.00
C ASP A 268 7.71 -10.16 16.59
N ALA A 269 7.70 -10.32 17.91
CA ALA A 269 7.01 -11.45 18.56
C ALA A 269 5.48 -11.37 18.36
N VAL A 270 4.91 -10.19 18.49
CA VAL A 270 3.47 -9.96 18.26
C VAL A 270 3.14 -10.14 16.78
N PHE A 271 3.96 -9.59 15.89
CA PHE A 271 3.76 -9.74 14.46
C PHE A 271 3.84 -11.19 14.01
N ASP A 272 4.83 -11.97 14.47
CA ASP A 272 5.01 -13.40 14.16
C ASP A 272 3.85 -14.23 14.70
N ALA A 273 3.34 -13.92 15.90
CA ALA A 273 2.15 -14.57 16.46
C ALA A 273 0.90 -14.33 15.59
N GLY A 274 0.68 -13.09 15.14
CA GLY A 274 -0.42 -12.74 14.24
C GLY A 274 -0.27 -13.40 12.88
N LEU A 275 0.93 -13.35 12.28
CA LEU A 275 1.23 -14.01 11.02
C LEU A 275 0.97 -15.52 11.10
N SER A 276 1.40 -16.16 12.18
CA SER A 276 1.13 -17.59 12.44
C SER A 276 -0.37 -17.87 12.54
N ARG A 277 -1.16 -16.99 13.17
CA ARG A 277 -2.60 -17.13 13.27
C ARG A 277 -3.28 -17.05 11.90
N LEU A 278 -2.96 -16.03 11.12
CA LEU A 278 -3.51 -15.81 9.78
C LEU A 278 -3.10 -16.91 8.78
N SER A 279 -1.90 -17.48 8.96
CA SER A 279 -1.40 -18.55 8.07
C SER A 279 -2.15 -19.87 8.17
N ARG A 280 -3.04 -20.03 9.16
CA ARG A 280 -3.85 -21.25 9.33
C ARG A 280 -4.92 -21.42 8.25
N SER A 281 -5.36 -20.32 7.65
CA SER A 281 -6.48 -20.30 6.72
C SER A 281 -6.19 -19.43 5.50
N VAL A 282 -5.18 -19.82 4.72
CA VAL A 282 -4.74 -19.10 3.51
C VAL A 282 -5.55 -19.57 2.30
N TRP A 283 -5.90 -18.64 1.43
CA TRP A 283 -6.53 -18.95 0.15
C TRP A 283 -5.50 -19.49 -0.85
N ASN A 284 -5.60 -20.76 -1.18
CA ASN A 284 -4.76 -21.41 -2.16
C ASN A 284 -5.38 -21.22 -3.56
N VAL A 285 -4.93 -20.19 -4.27
CA VAL A 285 -5.39 -19.86 -5.61
C VAL A 285 -4.83 -20.88 -6.60
N THR A 286 -5.72 -21.55 -7.33
CA THR A 286 -5.38 -22.58 -8.32
C THR A 286 -5.65 -22.12 -9.76
N GLU A 287 -6.50 -21.13 -9.93
CA GLU A 287 -6.78 -20.50 -11.22
C GLU A 287 -6.69 -18.98 -11.06
N ASP A 288 -5.90 -18.34 -11.90
CA ASP A 288 -5.65 -16.90 -11.87
C ASP A 288 -5.57 -16.37 -13.31
N THR A 289 -6.64 -15.71 -13.73
CA THR A 289 -6.78 -15.07 -15.04
C THR A 289 -7.06 -13.58 -14.86
N ASP A 290 -7.09 -12.81 -15.94
CA ASP A 290 -7.36 -11.37 -15.91
C ASP A 290 -8.75 -11.03 -15.33
N THR A 291 -9.70 -11.96 -15.32
CA THR A 291 -11.10 -11.72 -14.93
C THR A 291 -11.67 -12.75 -13.96
N SER A 292 -10.89 -13.75 -13.59
CA SER A 292 -11.34 -14.83 -12.70
C SER A 292 -10.18 -15.30 -11.81
N LEU A 293 -10.48 -15.47 -10.55
CA LEU A 293 -9.61 -16.08 -9.55
C LEU A 293 -10.40 -17.19 -8.89
N SER A 294 -9.84 -18.38 -8.76
CA SER A 294 -10.47 -19.52 -8.09
C SER A 294 -9.45 -20.26 -7.24
N GLY A 295 -9.89 -20.78 -6.10
CA GLY A 295 -9.03 -21.54 -5.21
C GLY A 295 -9.77 -22.08 -4.00
N THR A 296 -9.04 -22.77 -3.16
CA THR A 296 -9.58 -23.39 -1.95
C THR A 296 -9.04 -22.70 -0.70
N VAL A 297 -9.84 -22.68 0.34
CA VAL A 297 -9.45 -22.24 1.68
C VAL A 297 -10.00 -23.21 2.71
N ASP A 298 -9.16 -23.56 3.70
CA ASP A 298 -9.58 -24.32 4.87
C ASP A 298 -9.68 -23.34 6.04
N ALA A 299 -10.91 -22.88 6.32
CA ALA A 299 -11.17 -21.92 7.37
C ALA A 299 -11.19 -22.64 8.72
N ALA A 300 -10.19 -22.41 9.57
CA ALA A 300 -10.07 -23.04 10.88
C ALA A 300 -11.22 -22.65 11.82
N GLU A 301 -11.76 -21.44 11.67
CA GLU A 301 -12.85 -20.86 12.46
C GLU A 301 -13.71 -19.96 11.57
N ASP A 302 -14.92 -19.61 12.02
CA ASP A 302 -15.73 -18.57 11.38
C ASP A 302 -14.94 -17.25 11.37
N GLY A 303 -14.88 -16.57 10.21
CA GLY A 303 -14.06 -15.38 10.07
C GLY A 303 -14.46 -14.46 8.94
N LEU A 304 -13.61 -13.49 8.67
CA LEU A 304 -13.69 -12.66 7.49
C LEU A 304 -12.71 -13.17 6.43
N PHE A 305 -13.20 -13.65 5.31
CA PHE A 305 -12.36 -13.88 4.15
C PHE A 305 -11.90 -12.51 3.62
N TYR A 306 -10.61 -12.25 3.76
CA TYR A 306 -9.94 -11.03 3.32
C TYR A 306 -9.17 -11.29 2.05
N THR A 307 -9.21 -10.35 1.12
CA THR A 307 -8.28 -10.34 -0.03
C THR A 307 -7.58 -8.98 -0.15
N SER A 308 -6.39 -9.02 -0.74
CA SER A 308 -5.63 -7.80 -1.13
C SER A 308 -6.11 -7.19 -2.45
N ILE A 309 -7.27 -7.59 -2.95
CA ILE A 309 -7.82 -7.17 -4.25
C ILE A 309 -8.73 -5.97 -4.03
N PRO A 310 -8.47 -4.82 -4.69
CA PRO A 310 -9.34 -3.66 -4.61
C PRO A 310 -10.75 -4.00 -5.07
N TYR A 311 -11.75 -3.58 -4.27
CA TYR A 311 -13.13 -3.79 -4.64
C TYR A 311 -13.59 -2.80 -5.71
N GLU A 312 -14.24 -3.32 -6.75
CA GLU A 312 -14.95 -2.55 -7.78
C GLU A 312 -16.30 -3.20 -8.12
N ASN A 313 -17.26 -2.41 -8.61
CA ASN A 313 -18.64 -2.84 -8.89
C ASN A 313 -18.77 -4.01 -9.88
N GLY A 314 -17.70 -4.35 -10.58
CA GLY A 314 -17.67 -5.48 -11.53
C GLY A 314 -17.41 -6.84 -10.89
N TRP A 315 -16.94 -6.86 -9.64
CA TRP A 315 -16.64 -8.11 -8.95
C TRP A 315 -17.88 -8.81 -8.41
N ARG A 316 -17.87 -10.13 -8.51
CA ARG A 316 -18.78 -11.07 -7.85
C ARG A 316 -17.97 -12.15 -7.17
N ALA A 317 -18.41 -12.56 -5.98
CA ALA A 317 -17.79 -13.63 -5.22
C ALA A 317 -18.74 -14.82 -5.10
N TYR A 318 -18.19 -16.01 -5.15
CA TYR A 318 -18.91 -17.27 -4.97
C TYR A 318 -18.17 -18.12 -3.93
N VAL A 319 -18.94 -18.73 -3.04
CA VAL A 319 -18.46 -19.72 -2.08
C VAL A 319 -19.22 -21.00 -2.37
N ASP A 320 -18.50 -22.09 -2.68
CA ASP A 320 -19.04 -23.38 -3.03
C ASP A 320 -20.09 -23.32 -4.16
N GLY A 321 -19.85 -22.42 -5.12
CA GLY A 321 -20.74 -22.18 -6.26
C GLY A 321 -21.94 -21.27 -5.99
N VAL A 322 -22.14 -20.81 -4.74
CA VAL A 322 -23.22 -19.90 -4.36
C VAL A 322 -22.70 -18.46 -4.32
N GLU A 323 -23.37 -17.53 -5.00
CA GLU A 323 -23.02 -16.12 -4.98
C GLU A 323 -23.20 -15.55 -3.58
N VAL A 324 -22.14 -14.89 -3.05
CA VAL A 324 -22.18 -14.20 -1.76
C VAL A 324 -22.18 -12.69 -1.98
N PRO A 325 -22.96 -11.92 -1.19
CA PRO A 325 -23.01 -10.50 -1.35
C PRO A 325 -21.69 -9.85 -0.92
N LEU A 326 -21.11 -9.02 -1.79
CA LEU A 326 -20.05 -8.11 -1.43
C LEU A 326 -20.70 -6.87 -0.81
N ALA A 327 -20.50 -6.69 0.49
CA ALA A 327 -21.12 -5.60 1.24
C ALA A 327 -20.56 -4.25 0.76
N GLN A 328 -21.47 -3.34 0.44
CA GLN A 328 -21.15 -1.95 0.15
C GLN A 328 -22.00 -1.04 0.98
N THR A 329 -21.41 0.04 1.47
CA THR A 329 -22.17 1.19 1.92
C THR A 329 -22.42 2.13 0.74
N ALA A 330 -23.69 2.53 0.56
CA ALA A 330 -24.10 3.41 -0.52
C ALA A 330 -23.45 4.81 -0.46
N SER A 331 -22.87 5.19 0.67
CA SER A 331 -22.24 6.49 0.89
C SER A 331 -20.82 6.32 1.42
N ALA A 332 -19.82 6.53 0.56
CA ALA A 332 -18.45 6.75 1.02
C ALA A 332 -18.38 8.14 1.65
N SER A 333 -18.19 8.22 2.96
CA SER A 333 -17.81 9.46 3.64
C SER A 333 -16.46 9.93 3.09
N SER A 334 -16.25 11.26 2.99
CA SER A 334 -14.92 11.80 2.72
C SER A 334 -13.97 11.63 3.90
N GLU A 335 -14.50 11.30 5.06
CA GLU A 335 -13.80 11.29 6.35
C GLU A 335 -13.31 9.89 6.77
N SER A 336 -13.89 8.82 6.21
CA SER A 336 -13.52 7.45 6.53
C SER A 336 -13.79 6.48 5.38
N VAL A 337 -13.08 5.34 5.36
CA VAL A 337 -13.27 4.27 4.38
C VAL A 337 -13.35 2.93 5.11
N ARG A 338 -14.43 2.18 4.91
CA ARG A 338 -14.54 0.82 5.43
C ARG A 338 -13.66 -0.13 4.63
N LEU A 339 -13.11 -1.12 5.30
CA LEU A 339 -12.32 -2.18 4.66
C LEU A 339 -13.08 -2.83 3.50
N THR A 340 -14.33 -3.23 3.72
CA THR A 340 -15.19 -3.90 2.72
C THR A 340 -15.58 -3.03 1.53
N ASP A 341 -15.42 -1.71 1.63
CA ASP A 341 -15.58 -0.78 0.51
C ASP A 341 -14.29 -0.60 -0.29
N ALA A 342 -13.14 -0.93 0.31
CA ALA A 342 -11.83 -0.76 -0.30
C ALA A 342 -11.29 -2.05 -0.96
N VAL A 343 -11.51 -3.19 -0.32
CA VAL A 343 -11.04 -4.52 -0.80
C VAL A 343 -12.19 -5.52 -0.80
N ILE A 344 -12.01 -6.60 -1.55
CA ILE A 344 -12.96 -7.72 -1.53
C ILE A 344 -12.78 -8.46 -0.21
N ALA A 345 -13.81 -8.41 0.63
CA ALA A 345 -13.88 -9.17 1.87
C ALA A 345 -15.34 -9.51 2.21
N PHE A 346 -15.57 -10.67 2.78
CA PHE A 346 -16.90 -11.16 3.17
C PHE A 346 -16.80 -12.22 4.27
N PRO A 347 -17.85 -12.40 5.09
CA PRO A 347 -17.89 -13.46 6.11
C PRO A 347 -17.75 -14.85 5.50
N LEU A 348 -16.99 -15.72 6.13
CA LEU A 348 -16.84 -17.12 5.76
C LEU A 348 -16.95 -17.98 7.01
N THR A 349 -17.70 -19.09 6.92
CA THR A 349 -17.83 -20.07 8.01
C THR A 349 -16.60 -20.96 8.09
N ALA A 350 -16.43 -21.63 9.23
CA ALA A 350 -15.41 -22.66 9.39
C ALA A 350 -15.64 -23.84 8.41
N GLY A 351 -14.55 -24.42 7.92
CA GLY A 351 -14.57 -25.57 7.01
C GLY A 351 -13.81 -25.35 5.73
N GLN A 352 -13.84 -26.35 4.86
CA GLN A 352 -13.24 -26.28 3.53
C GLN A 352 -14.21 -25.65 2.54
N HIS A 353 -13.75 -24.62 1.84
CA HIS A 353 -14.52 -23.88 0.87
C HIS A 353 -13.76 -23.72 -0.44
N THR A 354 -14.50 -23.71 -1.53
CA THR A 354 -14.03 -23.20 -2.82
C THR A 354 -14.49 -21.76 -2.98
N VAL A 355 -13.55 -20.85 -3.10
CA VAL A 355 -13.83 -19.42 -3.32
C VAL A 355 -13.48 -19.04 -4.75
N GLU A 356 -14.43 -18.38 -5.41
CA GLU A 356 -14.26 -17.89 -6.77
C GLU A 356 -14.63 -16.40 -6.84
N LEU A 357 -13.78 -15.61 -7.48
CA LEU A 357 -13.99 -14.20 -7.77
C LEU A 357 -14.07 -14.02 -9.28
N ARG A 358 -15.14 -13.39 -9.78
CA ARG A 358 -15.32 -13.10 -11.22
C ARG A 358 -15.51 -11.61 -11.42
N TYR A 359 -14.79 -11.05 -12.38
CA TYR A 359 -14.92 -9.66 -12.77
C TYR A 359 -15.58 -9.49 -14.12
N THR A 360 -16.54 -8.60 -14.18
CA THR A 360 -17.14 -8.15 -15.45
C THR A 360 -17.18 -6.63 -15.44
N ALA A 361 -16.52 -5.99 -16.39
CA ALA A 361 -16.50 -4.53 -16.48
C ALA A 361 -17.93 -3.95 -16.50
N PRO A 362 -18.28 -3.02 -15.62
CA PRO A 362 -19.59 -2.39 -15.61
C PRO A 362 -19.91 -1.74 -16.96
N GLY A 363 -21.12 -1.98 -17.45
CA GLY A 363 -21.56 -1.44 -18.74
C GLY A 363 -21.11 -2.21 -19.99
N LEU A 364 -20.21 -3.20 -19.88
CA LEU A 364 -19.71 -3.95 -21.03
C LEU A 364 -20.84 -4.61 -21.83
N LYS A 365 -21.74 -5.33 -21.15
CA LYS A 365 -22.89 -5.98 -21.81
C LYS A 365 -23.83 -4.97 -22.48
N THR A 366 -24.16 -3.89 -21.78
CA THR A 366 -25.01 -2.82 -22.30
C THR A 366 -24.37 -2.12 -23.48
N GLY A 367 -23.09 -1.79 -23.39
CA GLY A 367 -22.32 -1.19 -24.47
C GLY A 367 -22.23 -2.10 -25.71
N ALA A 368 -22.00 -3.39 -25.52
CA ALA A 368 -21.98 -4.37 -26.61
C ALA A 368 -23.35 -4.46 -27.33
N ILE A 369 -24.46 -4.47 -26.57
CA ILE A 369 -25.81 -4.47 -27.15
C ILE A 369 -26.06 -3.19 -27.96
N ILE A 370 -25.75 -2.00 -27.38
CA ILE A 370 -25.91 -0.71 -28.07
C ILE A 370 -25.08 -0.69 -29.35
N SER A 371 -23.82 -1.11 -29.30
CA SER A 371 -22.93 -1.18 -30.47
C SER A 371 -23.44 -2.13 -31.53
N GLY A 372 -23.91 -3.31 -31.14
CA GLY A 372 -24.48 -4.29 -32.06
C GLY A 372 -25.74 -3.76 -32.76
N VAL A 373 -26.65 -3.16 -32.01
CA VAL A 373 -27.88 -2.54 -32.57
C VAL A 373 -27.50 -1.39 -33.50
N SER A 374 -26.59 -0.51 -33.09
CA SER A 374 -26.13 0.64 -33.90
C SER A 374 -25.49 0.18 -35.20
N LEU A 375 -24.64 -0.86 -35.14
CA LEU A 375 -24.02 -1.46 -36.34
C LEU A 375 -25.08 -2.08 -37.27
N GLY A 376 -26.05 -2.81 -36.73
CA GLY A 376 -27.17 -3.37 -37.49
C GLY A 376 -27.99 -2.30 -38.20
N LEU A 377 -28.32 -1.22 -37.50
CA LEU A 377 -29.05 -0.08 -38.08
C LEU A 377 -28.19 0.65 -39.14
N PHE A 378 -26.90 0.81 -38.93
CA PHE A 378 -26.00 1.39 -39.91
C PHE A 378 -25.95 0.55 -41.20
N VAL A 379 -25.77 -0.75 -41.06
CA VAL A 379 -25.77 -1.68 -42.24
C VAL A 379 -27.11 -1.64 -42.98
N LEU A 380 -28.23 -1.64 -42.23
CA LEU A 380 -29.57 -1.55 -42.83
C LEU A 380 -29.72 -0.23 -43.60
N LEU A 381 -29.34 0.88 -43.03
CA LEU A 381 -29.40 2.21 -43.64
C LEU A 381 -28.51 2.25 -44.92
N ALA A 382 -27.28 1.73 -44.83
CA ALA A 382 -26.36 1.66 -45.95
C ALA A 382 -26.96 0.83 -47.14
N LEU A 383 -27.61 -0.30 -46.83
CA LEU A 383 -28.29 -1.12 -47.83
C LEU A 383 -29.50 -0.43 -48.46
N LEU A 384 -30.28 0.31 -47.64
CA LEU A 384 -31.42 1.10 -48.12
C LEU A 384 -30.99 2.26 -49.04
N LEU A 385 -29.93 2.98 -48.64
CA LEU A 385 -29.37 4.08 -49.41
C LEU A 385 -28.69 3.60 -50.71
N ARG A 386 -28.05 2.41 -50.70
CA ARG A 386 -27.47 1.82 -51.93
C ARG A 386 -28.53 1.50 -52.97
N ARG A 387 -29.77 1.26 -52.58
CA ARG A 387 -30.92 0.99 -53.49
C ARG A 387 -31.57 2.26 -54.04
N ARG A 388 -31.22 3.45 -53.54
CA ARG A 388 -31.69 4.77 -54.03
C ARG A 388 -30.50 5.56 -54.50
N PRO A 389 -30.34 5.88 -55.80
CA PRO A 389 -29.30 6.82 -56.23
C PRO A 389 -29.64 8.18 -55.60
N LEU A 390 -28.73 8.68 -54.78
CA LEU A 390 -28.88 9.94 -54.00
C LEU A 390 -28.84 11.20 -54.86
N PHE A 391 -28.53 11.06 -56.19
CA PHE A 391 -28.57 12.16 -57.13
C PHE A 391 -29.11 11.68 -58.46
N GLY A 392 -30.38 11.93 -58.68
CA GLY A 392 -30.92 12.08 -60.04
C GLY A 392 -30.46 13.42 -60.57
N GLY A 393 -29.28 13.43 -61.18
CA GLY A 393 -28.89 14.59 -62.00
C GLY A 393 -29.77 14.61 -63.23
N GLU A 394 -30.70 15.55 -63.30
CA GLU A 394 -31.26 15.97 -64.60
C GLU A 394 -30.10 16.58 -65.37
N ALA A 395 -29.73 15.91 -66.42
CA ALA A 395 -28.91 16.51 -67.49
C ALA A 395 -29.89 17.18 -68.47
N ASP A 396 -29.91 18.49 -68.49
CA ASP A 396 -30.34 19.27 -69.64
C ASP A 396 -29.13 19.58 -70.53
#